data_67ae78e9364b9b3f6df9b808de33343a
#
_entry.id   67ae78e9364b9b3f6df9b808de33343a
#
_cell.length_a   1.000
_cell.length_b   1.000
_cell.length_c   1.000
_cell.angle_alpha   90.00
_cell.angle_beta   90.00
_cell.angle_gamma   90.00
#
_symmetry.space_group_name_H-M   'P 1'
#
loop_
_entity.id
_entity.type
_entity.pdbx_description
1 polymer ?
#
loop_
_entity_poly.entity_id
_entity_poly.type
_entity_poly.pdbx_seq_one_letter_code
_entity_poly.pdbx_strand_id
1 'polypeptide(L)'
;MKIDRHLGIISYLIDHKKTTAKELAEKYNVNIRTIMRDIDDLTLSGLPLYCVKGKNGGIYLMDSVELNKPPMSKSELMSIETSLKSRLQVLDDNSTFNAILKLNKIGETPDFEIDLSLSKGNTELRKLVLDLLSIIRKNELISFNYINSKGEESIKTTEPYRVVYKDRSWYMDAYCYSTEQFKIYKLARISNLSIVGTFSKREYRPLSYNGGEWMEKEKVPVTLLVNKLVIDKFFELLGRESIKNVDDTWYSVIYPLNDNVLGYNTLLSYGKFVEVVSPTSYINNFTKYLDEIRNLYSK
;
A
#
# COMPACT_ATOMS: atom_id res chain seq x y z
N MET A 1 18.27 19.37 -11.79
CA MET A 1 18.88 18.82 -10.53
C MET A 1 19.93 17.76 -10.90
N LYS A 2 20.81 17.30 -9.97
CA LYS A 2 21.85 16.29 -10.25
C LYS A 2 21.25 14.94 -10.67
N ILE A 3 20.20 14.49 -9.97
CA ILE A 3 19.53 13.20 -10.25
C ILE A 3 18.91 13.16 -11.64
N ASP A 4 18.23 14.21 -12.07
CA ASP A 4 17.61 14.28 -13.41
C ASP A 4 18.66 14.17 -14.51
N ARG A 5 19.86 14.77 -14.28
CA ARG A 5 20.97 14.70 -15.20
C ARG A 5 21.57 13.28 -15.26
N HIS A 6 21.73 12.61 -14.10
CA HIS A 6 22.19 11.21 -14.04
C HIS A 6 21.25 10.29 -14.82
N LEU A 7 19.94 10.37 -14.59
CA LEU A 7 18.93 9.59 -15.33
C LEU A 7 18.98 9.88 -16.83
N GLY A 8 19.11 11.14 -17.19
CA GLY A 8 19.23 11.53 -18.61
C GLY A 8 20.50 11.04 -19.28
N ILE A 9 21.64 11.00 -18.59
CA ILE A 9 22.91 10.43 -19.09
C ILE A 9 22.77 8.93 -19.32
N ILE A 10 22.17 8.22 -18.35
CA ILE A 10 21.91 6.78 -18.46
C ILE A 10 21.03 6.48 -19.66
N SER A 11 19.88 7.17 -19.80
CA SER A 11 18.98 6.99 -20.94
C SER A 11 19.69 7.25 -22.27
N TYR A 12 20.46 8.32 -22.35
CA TYR A 12 21.20 8.67 -23.57
C TYR A 12 22.22 7.58 -23.97
N LEU A 13 22.95 7.03 -22.99
CA LEU A 13 23.91 5.95 -23.23
C LEU A 13 23.25 4.61 -23.58
N ILE A 14 22.07 4.35 -23.09
CA ILE A 14 21.27 3.17 -23.47
C ILE A 14 20.90 3.24 -24.95
N ASP A 15 20.44 4.40 -25.41
CA ASP A 15 19.95 4.61 -26.77
C ASP A 15 21.11 4.68 -27.79
N HIS A 16 22.23 5.34 -27.45
CA HIS A 16 23.30 5.68 -28.39
C HIS A 16 24.56 4.86 -28.19
N LYS A 17 24.68 4.08 -27.11
CA LYS A 17 25.85 3.23 -26.74
C LYS A 17 27.16 3.98 -26.50
N LYS A 18 27.32 5.16 -27.08
CA LYS A 18 28.49 6.01 -27.02
C LYS A 18 28.11 7.48 -26.99
N THR A 19 28.84 8.28 -26.23
CA THR A 19 28.77 9.74 -26.26
C THR A 19 30.11 10.36 -25.86
N THR A 20 30.23 11.69 -25.94
CA THR A 20 31.37 12.42 -25.40
C THR A 20 30.99 13.29 -24.24
N ALA A 21 31.97 13.59 -23.36
CA ALA A 21 31.74 14.50 -22.24
C ALA A 21 31.34 15.90 -22.73
N LYS A 22 31.78 16.30 -23.91
CA LYS A 22 31.40 17.58 -24.53
C LYS A 22 29.93 17.59 -24.95
N GLU A 23 29.47 16.57 -25.66
CA GLU A 23 28.04 16.43 -26.04
C GLU A 23 27.10 16.46 -24.84
N LEU A 24 27.47 15.72 -23.78
CA LEU A 24 26.66 15.71 -22.55
C LEU A 24 26.71 17.08 -21.86
N ALA A 25 27.84 17.77 -21.82
CA ALA A 25 28.01 19.08 -21.25
C ALA A 25 27.14 20.12 -21.95
N GLU A 26 27.12 20.09 -23.29
CA GLU A 26 26.25 20.94 -24.12
C GLU A 26 24.78 20.62 -23.90
N LYS A 27 24.40 19.34 -23.92
CA LYS A 27 23.01 18.88 -23.76
C LYS A 27 22.40 19.28 -22.41
N TYR A 28 23.18 19.20 -21.33
CA TYR A 28 22.70 19.50 -19.96
C TYR A 28 23.11 20.89 -19.46
N ASN A 29 23.73 21.70 -20.32
CA ASN A 29 24.20 23.05 -20.02
C ASN A 29 25.05 23.12 -18.74
N VAL A 30 26.04 22.25 -18.65
CA VAL A 30 26.97 22.16 -17.52
C VAL A 30 28.43 22.09 -18.02
N ASN A 31 29.41 22.29 -17.10
CA ASN A 31 30.80 22.15 -17.44
C ASN A 31 31.17 20.66 -17.64
N ILE A 32 32.11 20.42 -18.56
CA ILE A 32 32.68 19.06 -18.84
C ILE A 32 33.15 18.38 -17.54
N ARG A 33 33.75 19.15 -16.63
CA ARG A 33 34.19 18.64 -15.32
C ARG A 33 33.03 18.11 -14.45
N THR A 34 31.86 18.72 -14.56
CA THR A 34 30.63 18.25 -13.91
C THR A 34 30.19 16.92 -14.48
N ILE A 35 30.18 16.79 -15.83
CA ILE A 35 29.86 15.52 -16.48
C ILE A 35 30.84 14.41 -16.09
N MET A 36 32.13 14.69 -16.03
CA MET A 36 33.11 13.67 -15.63
C MET A 36 32.88 13.18 -14.20
N ARG A 37 32.52 14.09 -13.27
CA ARG A 37 32.12 13.70 -11.89
C ARG A 37 30.84 12.88 -11.89
N ASP A 38 29.85 13.24 -12.69
CA ASP A 38 28.61 12.47 -12.82
C ASP A 38 28.88 11.04 -13.36
N ILE A 39 29.81 10.90 -14.33
CA ILE A 39 30.23 9.60 -14.84
C ILE A 39 30.97 8.78 -13.77
N ASP A 40 31.84 9.41 -12.99
CA ASP A 40 32.53 8.76 -11.87
C ASP A 40 31.51 8.28 -10.82
N ASP A 41 30.54 9.14 -10.44
CA ASP A 41 29.47 8.79 -9.49
C ASP A 41 28.61 7.62 -10.00
N LEU A 42 28.23 7.64 -11.29
CA LEU A 42 27.48 6.57 -11.93
C LEU A 42 28.26 5.25 -11.98
N THR A 43 29.56 5.33 -12.25
CA THR A 43 30.44 4.17 -12.27
C THR A 43 30.60 3.58 -10.86
N LEU A 44 30.77 4.43 -9.84
CA LEU A 44 30.81 4.01 -8.45
C LEU A 44 29.48 3.41 -7.97
N SER A 45 28.36 3.84 -8.54
CA SER A 45 27.05 3.28 -8.29
C SER A 45 26.80 1.94 -9.04
N GLY A 46 27.84 1.39 -9.71
CA GLY A 46 27.78 0.09 -10.35
C GLY A 46 27.35 0.10 -11.82
N LEU A 47 27.21 1.30 -12.45
CA LEU A 47 26.95 1.38 -13.88
C LEU A 47 28.25 1.07 -14.64
N PRO A 48 28.27 0.07 -15.52
CA PRO A 48 29.50 -0.36 -16.20
C PRO A 48 29.82 0.60 -17.37
N LEU A 49 30.33 1.76 -17.02
CA LEU A 49 30.80 2.78 -17.93
C LEU A 49 32.33 2.71 -18.07
N TYR A 50 32.83 2.97 -19.25
CA TYR A 50 34.27 3.16 -19.47
C TYR A 50 34.53 4.36 -20.36
N CYS A 51 35.64 5.02 -20.12
CA CYS A 51 36.09 6.18 -20.90
C CYS A 51 37.30 5.84 -21.71
N VAL A 52 37.25 6.12 -23.02
CA VAL A 52 38.40 5.99 -23.95
C VAL A 52 38.91 7.40 -24.27
N LYS A 53 40.25 7.59 -24.14
CA LYS A 53 40.91 8.86 -24.47
C LYS A 53 41.35 8.89 -25.93
N GLY A 54 41.39 10.06 -26.54
CA GLY A 54 41.91 10.28 -27.88
C GLY A 54 40.90 10.79 -28.90
N LYS A 55 41.33 10.92 -30.17
CA LYS A 55 40.52 11.54 -31.24
C LYS A 55 39.19 10.81 -31.52
N ASN A 56 39.12 9.50 -31.27
CA ASN A 56 37.92 8.68 -31.37
C ASN A 56 37.42 8.23 -29.99
N GLY A 57 37.84 8.88 -28.92
CA GLY A 57 37.46 8.60 -27.55
C GLY A 57 36.00 8.91 -27.26
N GLY A 58 35.59 8.59 -26.06
CA GLY A 58 34.24 8.85 -25.57
C GLY A 58 33.93 8.06 -24.31
N ILE A 59 32.70 8.23 -23.85
CA ILE A 59 32.08 7.51 -22.76
C ILE A 59 31.22 6.41 -23.36
N TYR A 60 31.46 5.19 -22.94
CA TYR A 60 30.80 4.01 -23.47
C TYR A 60 30.09 3.24 -22.36
N LEU A 61 28.97 2.64 -22.71
CA LEU A 61 28.34 1.60 -21.92
C LEU A 61 28.84 0.24 -22.43
N MET A 62 29.29 -0.64 -21.51
CA MET A 62 29.80 -1.97 -21.90
C MET A 62 28.70 -2.85 -22.52
N ASP A 63 28.96 -3.43 -23.69
CA ASP A 63 28.01 -4.30 -24.41
C ASP A 63 27.72 -5.63 -23.69
N SER A 64 28.58 -6.04 -22.74
CA SER A 64 28.39 -7.27 -21.95
C SER A 64 27.29 -7.15 -20.88
N VAL A 65 26.74 -5.97 -20.70
CA VAL A 65 25.59 -5.79 -19.84
C VAL A 65 24.35 -6.09 -20.67
N GLU A 66 23.75 -7.23 -20.41
CA GLU A 66 22.34 -7.41 -20.67
C GLU A 66 21.63 -6.30 -19.86
N LEU A 67 21.38 -5.14 -20.49
CA LEU A 67 20.64 -3.99 -19.93
C LEU A 67 19.22 -4.34 -19.46
N ASN A 68 18.88 -5.62 -19.54
CA ASN A 68 17.68 -6.20 -18.97
C ASN A 68 17.75 -6.41 -17.45
N LYS A 69 18.92 -6.17 -16.81
CA LYS A 69 19.04 -6.21 -15.35
C LYS A 69 19.56 -4.86 -14.87
N PRO A 70 18.78 -4.06 -14.14
CA PRO A 70 19.30 -2.89 -13.45
C PRO A 70 20.49 -3.32 -12.58
N PRO A 71 21.55 -2.49 -12.47
CA PRO A 71 22.69 -2.78 -11.60
C PRO A 71 22.25 -2.67 -10.15
N MET A 72 21.65 -3.74 -9.65
CA MET A 72 21.16 -3.85 -8.29
C MET A 72 22.09 -4.70 -7.46
N SER A 73 22.31 -4.28 -6.22
CA SER A 73 22.98 -5.11 -5.22
C SER A 73 22.15 -6.36 -4.90
N LYS A 74 22.78 -7.38 -4.35
CA LYS A 74 22.09 -8.60 -3.91
C LYS A 74 20.96 -8.29 -2.92
N SER A 75 21.18 -7.39 -1.97
CA SER A 75 20.18 -6.97 -0.99
C SER A 75 18.98 -6.26 -1.63
N GLU A 76 19.18 -5.43 -2.64
CA GLU A 76 18.10 -4.76 -3.39
C GLU A 76 17.26 -5.78 -4.17
N LEU A 77 17.91 -6.74 -4.82
CA LEU A 77 17.21 -7.83 -5.54
C LEU A 77 16.39 -8.70 -4.56
N MET A 78 16.93 -9.05 -3.38
CA MET A 78 16.21 -9.78 -2.34
C MET A 78 14.99 -9.00 -1.84
N SER A 79 15.12 -7.69 -1.64
CA SER A 79 14.00 -6.83 -1.22
C SER A 79 12.88 -6.80 -2.26
N ILE A 80 13.24 -6.76 -3.56
CA ILE A 80 12.26 -6.82 -4.65
C ILE A 80 11.61 -8.20 -4.71
N GLU A 81 12.37 -9.28 -4.61
CA GLU A 81 11.85 -10.64 -4.61
C GLU A 81 10.85 -10.86 -3.46
N THR A 82 11.19 -10.44 -2.24
CA THR A 82 10.30 -10.50 -1.08
C THR A 82 9.00 -9.73 -1.32
N SER A 83 9.09 -8.52 -1.88
CA SER A 83 7.92 -7.71 -2.22
C SER A 83 7.04 -8.37 -3.29
N LEU A 84 7.64 -8.98 -4.31
CA LEU A 84 6.90 -9.71 -5.35
C LEU A 84 6.27 -11.00 -4.80
N LYS A 85 6.95 -11.73 -3.92
CA LYS A 85 6.37 -12.90 -3.23
C LYS A 85 5.15 -12.52 -2.39
N SER A 86 5.24 -11.42 -1.63
CA SER A 86 4.09 -10.91 -0.87
C SER A 86 2.93 -10.52 -1.78
N ARG A 87 3.21 -9.87 -2.92
CA ARG A 87 2.19 -9.56 -3.92
C ARG A 87 1.55 -10.82 -4.50
N LEU A 88 2.35 -11.85 -4.81
CA LEU A 88 1.86 -13.12 -5.36
C LEU A 88 0.91 -13.83 -4.40
N GLN A 89 1.20 -13.83 -3.09
CA GLN A 89 0.31 -14.39 -2.07
C GLN A 89 -1.08 -13.77 -2.08
N VAL A 90 -1.15 -12.47 -2.41
CA VAL A 90 -2.39 -11.70 -2.39
C VAL A 90 -3.15 -11.80 -3.71
N LEU A 91 -2.47 -11.69 -4.86
CA LEU A 91 -3.07 -11.60 -6.19
C LEU A 91 -3.03 -12.92 -6.98
N ASP A 92 -2.00 -13.76 -6.75
CA ASP A 92 -1.78 -15.01 -7.48
C ASP A 92 -1.79 -14.80 -9.01
N ASP A 93 -1.10 -13.75 -9.47
CA ASP A 93 -1.09 -13.37 -10.88
C ASP A 93 0.16 -13.88 -11.61
N ASN A 94 -0.02 -14.37 -12.84
CA ASN A 94 1.05 -14.93 -13.66
C ASN A 94 2.15 -13.92 -13.98
N SER A 95 1.86 -12.63 -14.04
CA SER A 95 2.86 -11.60 -14.33
C SER A 95 3.85 -11.45 -13.18
N THR A 96 3.37 -11.48 -11.95
CA THR A 96 4.20 -11.46 -10.74
C THR A 96 5.01 -12.76 -10.62
N PHE A 97 4.41 -13.92 -10.87
CA PHE A 97 5.10 -15.20 -10.89
C PHE A 97 6.27 -15.20 -11.92
N ASN A 98 6.01 -14.75 -13.15
CA ASN A 98 7.03 -14.64 -14.18
C ASN A 98 8.13 -13.63 -13.83
N ALA A 99 7.82 -12.54 -13.13
CA ALA A 99 8.81 -11.59 -12.64
C ALA A 99 9.73 -12.24 -11.58
N ILE A 100 9.18 -13.01 -10.64
CA ILE A 100 9.94 -13.75 -9.65
C ILE A 100 10.86 -14.77 -10.35
N LEU A 101 10.37 -15.54 -11.33
CA LEU A 101 11.18 -16.50 -12.07
C LEU A 101 12.38 -15.84 -12.79
N LYS A 102 12.22 -14.61 -13.27
CA LYS A 102 13.31 -13.84 -13.89
C LYS A 102 14.35 -13.36 -12.89
N LEU A 103 13.94 -13.09 -11.65
CA LEU A 103 14.82 -12.71 -10.55
C LEU A 103 15.51 -13.90 -9.91
N ASN A 104 14.94 -15.11 -10.00
CA ASN A 104 15.30 -16.34 -9.28
C ASN A 104 16.66 -16.94 -9.72
N LYS A 105 17.74 -16.17 -9.60
CA LYS A 105 19.12 -16.69 -9.51
C LYS A 105 19.71 -16.53 -8.10
N ILE A 106 18.93 -16.04 -7.13
CA ILE A 106 19.37 -15.75 -5.76
C ILE A 106 18.78 -16.87 -4.88
N GLY A 107 19.46 -18.01 -4.85
CA GLY A 107 19.03 -19.21 -4.10
C GLY A 107 19.23 -19.13 -2.58
N GLU A 108 19.00 -18.00 -1.94
CA GLU A 108 19.13 -17.81 -0.50
C GLU A 108 17.76 -17.60 0.13
N THR A 109 17.58 -18.15 1.34
CA THR A 109 16.39 -17.89 2.16
C THR A 109 16.42 -16.43 2.61
N PRO A 110 15.36 -15.63 2.40
CA PRO A 110 15.33 -14.25 2.85
C PRO A 110 15.30 -14.17 4.38
N ASP A 111 16.02 -13.19 4.94
CA ASP A 111 16.01 -12.88 6.38
C ASP A 111 14.69 -12.30 6.85
N PHE A 112 13.83 -11.88 5.91
CA PHE A 112 12.55 -11.23 6.15
C PHE A 112 11.49 -11.72 5.16
N GLU A 113 10.33 -12.11 5.67
CA GLU A 113 9.18 -12.52 4.87
C GLU A 113 7.92 -11.80 5.34
N ILE A 114 7.09 -11.37 4.39
CA ILE A 114 5.75 -10.84 4.66
C ILE A 114 4.75 -11.88 4.17
N ASP A 115 4.06 -12.52 5.09
CA ASP A 115 2.94 -13.41 4.76
C ASP A 115 1.64 -12.59 4.71
N LEU A 116 1.16 -12.34 3.50
CA LEU A 116 -0.13 -11.70 3.21
C LEU A 116 -1.16 -12.72 2.73
N SER A 117 -0.93 -14.02 2.93
CA SER A 117 -1.84 -15.05 2.48
C SER A 117 -3.25 -14.82 3.04
N LEU A 118 -4.21 -14.75 2.13
CA LEU A 118 -5.63 -14.69 2.48
C LEU A 118 -6.08 -16.12 2.84
N SER A 119 -6.98 -16.24 3.81
CA SER A 119 -7.61 -17.51 4.12
C SER A 119 -8.14 -18.17 2.83
N LYS A 120 -7.90 -19.47 2.66
CA LYS A 120 -8.33 -20.28 1.52
C LYS A 120 -9.86 -20.17 1.37
N GLY A 121 -10.38 -19.27 0.56
CA GLY A 121 -11.82 -19.13 0.39
C GLY A 121 -12.27 -17.91 -0.41
N ASN A 122 -11.38 -17.00 -0.73
CA ASN A 122 -11.80 -15.75 -1.36
C ASN A 122 -11.36 -15.64 -2.84
N THR A 123 -11.60 -16.72 -3.61
CA THR A 123 -11.33 -16.75 -5.07
C THR A 123 -12.12 -15.71 -5.83
N GLU A 124 -13.38 -15.43 -5.42
CA GLU A 124 -14.24 -14.42 -6.03
C GLU A 124 -13.70 -13.01 -5.83
N LEU A 125 -13.27 -12.66 -4.60
CA LEU A 125 -12.71 -11.35 -4.31
C LEU A 125 -11.38 -11.13 -5.05
N ARG A 126 -10.56 -12.19 -5.14
CA ARG A 126 -9.31 -12.15 -5.90
C ARG A 126 -9.57 -11.91 -7.39
N LYS A 127 -10.55 -12.61 -7.96
CA LYS A 127 -11.01 -12.39 -9.34
C LYS A 127 -11.50 -10.96 -9.55
N LEU A 128 -12.34 -10.45 -8.65
CA LEU A 128 -12.83 -9.07 -8.69
C LEU A 128 -11.68 -8.05 -8.69
N VAL A 129 -10.63 -8.27 -7.89
CA VAL A 129 -9.45 -7.40 -7.87
C VAL A 129 -8.73 -7.40 -9.22
N LEU A 130 -8.51 -8.58 -9.82
CA LEU A 130 -7.84 -8.71 -11.12
C LEU A 130 -8.68 -8.07 -12.25
N ASP A 131 -9.99 -8.28 -12.23
CA ASP A 131 -10.91 -7.65 -13.17
C ASP A 131 -10.88 -6.12 -13.04
N LEU A 132 -10.93 -5.58 -11.82
CA LEU A 132 -10.82 -4.14 -11.56
C LEU A 132 -9.49 -3.55 -12.03
N LEU A 133 -8.37 -4.26 -11.85
CA LEU A 133 -7.09 -3.80 -12.37
C LEU A 133 -7.08 -3.71 -13.91
N SER A 134 -7.78 -4.63 -14.60
CA SER A 134 -7.97 -4.56 -16.05
C SER A 134 -8.87 -3.40 -16.46
N ILE A 135 -9.99 -3.23 -15.79
CA ILE A 135 -10.98 -2.16 -15.98
C ILE A 135 -10.33 -0.77 -15.83
N ILE A 136 -9.54 -0.58 -14.78
CA ILE A 136 -8.82 0.68 -14.51
C ILE A 136 -7.83 1.00 -15.65
N ARG A 137 -7.09 0.00 -16.13
CA ARG A 137 -6.14 0.19 -17.24
C ARG A 137 -6.80 0.61 -18.53
N LYS A 138 -8.04 0.14 -18.77
CA LYS A 138 -8.83 0.44 -19.98
C LYS A 138 -9.70 1.68 -19.84
N ASN A 139 -9.74 2.32 -18.66
CA ASN A 139 -10.62 3.43 -18.32
C ASN A 139 -12.11 3.08 -18.56
N GLU A 140 -12.51 1.89 -18.14
CA GLU A 140 -13.88 1.40 -18.26
C GLU A 140 -14.73 1.91 -17.10
N LEU A 141 -15.91 2.45 -17.42
CA LEU A 141 -16.92 2.89 -16.47
C LEU A 141 -17.68 1.67 -15.95
N ILE A 142 -17.89 1.60 -14.63
CA ILE A 142 -18.57 0.46 -13.99
C ILE A 142 -19.82 0.87 -13.24
N SER A 143 -20.77 -0.06 -13.19
CA SER A 143 -21.94 -0.02 -12.33
C SER A 143 -21.97 -1.27 -11.46
N PHE A 144 -22.35 -1.12 -10.17
CA PHE A 144 -22.43 -2.22 -9.21
C PHE A 144 -23.40 -1.91 -8.08
N ASN A 145 -23.90 -2.97 -7.42
CA ASN A 145 -24.66 -2.86 -6.18
C ASN A 145 -23.67 -2.71 -5.00
N TYR A 146 -23.97 -1.79 -4.09
CA TYR A 146 -23.14 -1.50 -2.94
C TYR A 146 -23.94 -1.45 -1.65
N ILE A 147 -23.49 -2.20 -0.64
CA ILE A 147 -24.03 -2.17 0.72
C ILE A 147 -23.12 -1.28 1.56
N ASN A 148 -23.63 -0.14 2.05
CA ASN A 148 -22.84 0.77 2.87
C ASN A 148 -22.63 0.23 4.31
N SER A 149 -21.97 1.02 5.18
CA SER A 149 -21.73 0.62 6.58
C SER A 149 -22.97 0.56 7.45
N LYS A 150 -24.09 1.12 6.99
CA LYS A 150 -25.39 1.11 7.67
C LYS A 150 -26.31 -0.03 7.18
N GLY A 151 -25.83 -0.85 6.22
CA GLY A 151 -26.64 -1.92 5.62
C GLY A 151 -27.57 -1.44 4.50
N GLU A 152 -27.49 -0.19 4.07
CA GLU A 152 -28.33 0.34 3.00
C GLU A 152 -27.76 -0.05 1.63
N GLU A 153 -28.60 -0.57 0.77
CA GLU A 153 -28.25 -0.95 -0.59
C GLU A 153 -28.45 0.18 -1.59
N SER A 154 -27.56 0.30 -2.55
CA SER A 154 -27.68 1.28 -3.62
C SER A 154 -26.87 0.86 -4.85
N ILE A 155 -27.33 1.23 -6.04
CA ILE A 155 -26.55 1.08 -7.27
C ILE A 155 -25.61 2.27 -7.40
N LYS A 156 -24.36 1.99 -7.72
CA LYS A 156 -23.32 2.99 -7.94
C LYS A 156 -22.78 2.90 -9.36
N THR A 157 -22.69 4.03 -10.05
CA THR A 157 -21.95 4.18 -11.30
C THR A 157 -20.69 4.99 -11.00
N THR A 158 -19.53 4.43 -11.33
CA THR A 158 -18.25 5.00 -10.90
C THR A 158 -17.15 4.84 -11.95
N GLU A 159 -16.21 5.78 -11.96
CA GLU A 159 -14.93 5.70 -12.65
C GLU A 159 -13.89 5.13 -11.67
N PRO A 160 -13.39 3.90 -11.83
CA PRO A 160 -12.40 3.33 -10.93
C PRO A 160 -10.99 3.85 -11.26
N TYR A 161 -10.20 4.19 -10.23
CA TYR A 161 -8.85 4.74 -10.40
C TYR A 161 -7.75 3.90 -9.75
N ARG A 162 -8.01 3.29 -8.60
CA ARG A 162 -6.99 2.56 -7.84
C ARG A 162 -7.62 1.47 -6.98
N VAL A 163 -6.93 0.33 -6.86
CA VAL A 163 -7.24 -0.71 -5.87
C VAL A 163 -6.16 -0.70 -4.79
N VAL A 164 -6.57 -0.78 -3.53
CA VAL A 164 -5.70 -0.74 -2.36
C VAL A 164 -5.99 -1.92 -1.45
N TYR A 165 -4.95 -2.62 -1.01
CA TYR A 165 -5.02 -3.62 0.05
C TYR A 165 -4.54 -2.99 1.35
N LYS A 166 -5.40 -2.95 2.36
CA LYS A 166 -5.09 -2.39 3.68
C LYS A 166 -5.88 -3.11 4.76
N ASP A 167 -5.25 -3.38 5.89
CA ASP A 167 -5.88 -3.97 7.08
C ASP A 167 -6.72 -5.22 6.75
N ARG A 168 -6.12 -6.14 5.97
CA ARG A 168 -6.74 -7.38 5.47
C ARG A 168 -8.01 -7.17 4.64
N SER A 169 -8.20 -5.99 4.08
CA SER A 169 -9.35 -5.65 3.24
C SER A 169 -8.93 -4.97 1.95
N TRP A 170 -9.72 -5.21 0.90
CA TRP A 170 -9.55 -4.56 -0.39
C TRP A 170 -10.47 -3.37 -0.52
N TYR A 171 -9.96 -2.31 -1.08
CA TYR A 171 -10.68 -1.07 -1.34
C TYR A 171 -10.43 -0.59 -2.75
N MET A 172 -11.35 0.23 -3.27
CA MET A 172 -11.25 0.90 -4.56
C MET A 172 -11.50 2.39 -4.39
N ASP A 173 -10.57 3.22 -4.90
CA ASP A 173 -10.81 4.64 -5.11
C ASP A 173 -11.56 4.80 -6.43
N ALA A 174 -12.69 5.48 -6.42
CA ALA A 174 -13.48 5.74 -7.61
C ALA A 174 -14.19 7.09 -7.53
N TYR A 175 -14.36 7.73 -8.68
CA TYR A 175 -15.24 8.90 -8.79
C TYR A 175 -16.69 8.42 -8.93
N CYS A 176 -17.54 8.89 -8.05
CA CYS A 176 -18.95 8.50 -7.96
C CYS A 176 -19.82 9.53 -8.64
N TYR A 177 -20.57 9.14 -9.68
CA TYR A 177 -21.45 10.05 -10.42
C TYR A 177 -22.61 10.60 -9.59
N SER A 178 -23.17 9.81 -8.68
CA SER A 178 -24.33 10.24 -7.88
C SER A 178 -23.99 11.30 -6.83
N THR A 179 -22.73 11.47 -6.48
CA THR A 179 -22.27 12.45 -5.47
C THR A 179 -21.22 13.40 -6.01
N GLU A 180 -20.79 13.19 -7.25
CA GLU A 180 -19.78 14.01 -7.96
C GLU A 180 -18.46 14.16 -7.17
N GLN A 181 -18.04 13.09 -6.47
CA GLN A 181 -16.87 13.09 -5.61
C GLN A 181 -16.11 11.77 -5.71
N PHE A 182 -14.81 11.82 -5.45
CA PHE A 182 -14.00 10.62 -5.22
C PHE A 182 -14.37 9.99 -3.88
N LYS A 183 -14.57 8.68 -3.89
CA LYS A 183 -14.94 7.87 -2.72
C LYS A 183 -14.13 6.59 -2.65
N ILE A 184 -14.03 6.05 -1.44
CA ILE A 184 -13.45 4.75 -1.16
C ILE A 184 -14.58 3.73 -1.04
N TYR A 185 -14.49 2.64 -1.80
CA TYR A 185 -15.41 1.52 -1.75
C TYR A 185 -14.71 0.28 -1.23
N LYS A 186 -15.25 -0.38 -0.21
CA LYS A 186 -14.76 -1.69 0.26
C LYS A 186 -15.23 -2.77 -0.71
N LEU A 187 -14.31 -3.53 -1.33
CA LEU A 187 -14.66 -4.48 -2.40
C LEU A 187 -15.59 -5.60 -1.92
N ALA A 188 -15.45 -6.07 -0.68
CA ALA A 188 -16.32 -7.08 -0.10
C ALA A 188 -17.80 -6.66 0.02
N ARG A 189 -18.12 -5.39 -0.25
CA ARG A 189 -19.49 -4.84 -0.25
C ARG A 189 -20.03 -4.59 -1.64
N ILE A 190 -19.28 -4.96 -2.66
CA ILE A 190 -19.65 -4.82 -4.07
C ILE A 190 -20.24 -6.14 -4.56
N SER A 191 -21.38 -6.07 -5.27
CA SER A 191 -21.98 -7.18 -5.99
C SER A 191 -22.49 -6.72 -7.35
N ASN A 192 -22.73 -7.66 -8.28
CA ASN A 192 -23.30 -7.41 -9.61
C ASN A 192 -22.55 -6.32 -10.40
N LEU A 193 -21.20 -6.38 -10.39
CA LEU A 193 -20.39 -5.46 -11.15
C LEU A 193 -20.54 -5.68 -12.65
N SER A 194 -20.78 -4.61 -13.39
CA SER A 194 -20.88 -4.59 -14.86
C SER A 194 -20.15 -3.39 -15.45
N ILE A 195 -19.58 -3.56 -16.63
CA ILE A 195 -19.01 -2.47 -17.42
C ILE A 195 -20.15 -1.80 -18.19
N VAL A 196 -20.28 -0.49 -18.02
CA VAL A 196 -21.39 0.27 -18.64
C VAL A 196 -20.92 1.33 -19.64
N GLY A 197 -19.61 1.44 -19.86
CA GLY A 197 -19.04 2.38 -20.82
C GLY A 197 -17.55 2.59 -20.59
N THR A 198 -17.05 3.73 -21.03
CA THR A 198 -15.69 4.20 -20.82
C THR A 198 -15.72 5.63 -20.32
N PHE A 199 -14.60 6.10 -19.74
CA PHE A 199 -14.48 7.48 -19.26
C PHE A 199 -13.12 8.09 -19.64
N SER A 200 -13.08 9.42 -19.69
CA SER A 200 -11.82 10.18 -19.78
C SER A 200 -11.33 10.46 -18.35
N LYS A 201 -10.05 10.18 -18.09
CA LYS A 201 -9.47 10.38 -16.75
C LYS A 201 -9.59 11.85 -16.30
N ARG A 202 -10.06 12.02 -15.08
CA ARG A 202 -10.05 13.29 -14.34
C ARG A 202 -8.71 13.48 -13.64
N GLU A 203 -8.42 14.70 -13.19
CA GLU A 203 -7.34 14.91 -12.22
C GLU A 203 -7.67 14.11 -10.95
N TYR A 204 -6.80 13.17 -10.60
CA TYR A 204 -6.99 12.28 -9.47
C TYR A 204 -5.77 12.34 -8.54
N ARG A 205 -6.04 12.52 -7.27
CA ARG A 205 -5.05 12.38 -6.19
C ARG A 205 -5.44 11.19 -5.32
N PRO A 206 -4.49 10.29 -4.99
CA PRO A 206 -4.76 9.15 -4.14
C PRO A 206 -5.44 9.55 -2.84
N LEU A 207 -6.56 8.88 -2.52
CA LEU A 207 -7.26 9.12 -1.27
C LEU A 207 -6.47 8.57 -0.08
N SER A 208 -6.56 9.25 1.06
CA SER A 208 -5.93 8.78 2.31
C SER A 208 -6.78 7.69 2.95
N TYR A 209 -6.10 6.60 3.32
CA TYR A 209 -6.70 5.48 4.08
C TYR A 209 -6.30 5.53 5.56
N ASN A 210 -5.48 6.50 5.97
CA ASN A 210 -5.10 6.71 7.35
C ASN A 210 -6.14 7.60 8.03
N GLY A 211 -7.25 6.99 8.48
CA GLY A 211 -8.31 7.68 9.20
C GLY A 211 -8.68 8.99 8.50
N GLY A 212 -9.56 8.95 7.51
CA GLY A 212 -10.03 10.20 6.93
C GLY A 212 -10.55 11.11 8.04
N GLU A 213 -10.51 12.43 7.86
CA GLU A 213 -10.99 13.43 8.83
C GLU A 213 -12.37 13.09 9.45
N TRP A 214 -13.18 12.28 8.75
CA TRP A 214 -14.48 11.78 9.22
C TRP A 214 -14.37 10.65 10.26
N MET A 215 -13.26 9.85 10.27
CA MET A 215 -13.01 8.82 11.28
C MET A 215 -12.37 9.39 12.54
N GLU A 216 -11.61 10.48 12.44
CA GLU A 216 -10.95 11.10 13.59
C GLU A 216 -11.87 12.03 14.38
N LYS A 217 -12.86 12.67 13.72
CA LYS A 217 -13.78 13.62 14.37
C LYS A 217 -14.73 13.00 15.40
N GLU A 218 -14.90 11.68 15.40
CA GLU A 218 -15.83 10.99 16.30
C GLU A 218 -15.11 10.16 17.39
N LYS A 219 -13.77 10.16 17.43
CA LYS A 219 -13.05 9.41 18.45
C LYS A 219 -12.94 10.18 19.75
N VAL A 220 -13.32 9.51 20.83
CA VAL A 220 -13.15 10.00 22.20
C VAL A 220 -12.00 9.24 22.89
N PRO A 221 -11.19 9.90 23.71
CA PRO A 221 -10.18 9.20 24.51
C PRO A 221 -10.89 8.36 25.58
N VAL A 222 -10.72 7.04 25.49
CA VAL A 222 -11.31 6.08 26.43
C VAL A 222 -10.19 5.48 27.27
N THR A 223 -10.33 5.52 28.60
CA THR A 223 -9.40 4.82 29.49
C THR A 223 -9.88 3.38 29.65
N LEU A 224 -8.97 2.46 29.32
CA LEU A 224 -9.19 1.03 29.38
C LEU A 224 -8.30 0.37 30.42
N LEU A 225 -8.82 -0.62 31.14
CA LEU A 225 -8.01 -1.64 31.79
C LEU A 225 -7.90 -2.84 30.85
N VAL A 226 -6.67 -3.20 30.52
CA VAL A 226 -6.34 -4.24 29.54
C VAL A 226 -5.61 -5.38 30.25
N ASN A 227 -6.12 -6.59 30.12
CA ASN A 227 -5.49 -7.76 30.69
C ASN A 227 -4.21 -8.13 29.94
N LYS A 228 -3.20 -8.66 30.65
CA LYS A 228 -1.93 -9.08 30.06
C LYS A 228 -2.04 -10.10 28.92
N LEU A 229 -3.15 -10.83 28.84
CA LEU A 229 -3.38 -11.81 27.78
C LEU A 229 -3.62 -11.19 26.39
N VAL A 230 -3.94 -9.89 26.34
CA VAL A 230 -4.23 -9.19 25.07
C VAL A 230 -3.46 -7.88 24.96
N ILE A 231 -2.52 -7.60 25.88
CA ILE A 231 -1.78 -6.34 25.93
C ILE A 231 -0.82 -6.17 24.76
N ASP A 232 -0.33 -7.27 24.18
CA ASP A 232 0.49 -7.29 22.98
C ASP A 232 -0.10 -6.47 21.84
N LYS A 233 -1.42 -6.58 21.61
CA LYS A 233 -2.15 -5.83 20.59
C LYS A 233 -2.09 -4.31 20.82
N PHE A 234 -2.09 -3.88 22.08
CA PHE A 234 -1.99 -2.47 22.44
C PHE A 234 -0.55 -1.97 22.39
N PHE A 235 0.44 -2.82 22.69
CA PHE A 235 1.85 -2.50 22.48
C PHE A 235 2.17 -2.26 20.99
N GLU A 236 1.60 -3.06 20.10
CA GLU A 236 1.75 -2.88 18.64
C GLU A 236 1.11 -1.58 18.14
N LEU A 237 -0.03 -1.15 18.71
CA LEU A 237 -0.78 0.01 18.27
C LEU A 237 -0.26 1.33 18.83
N LEU A 238 0.17 1.34 20.10
CA LEU A 238 0.46 2.57 20.87
C LEU A 238 1.92 2.70 21.31
N GLY A 239 2.69 1.61 21.21
CA GLY A 239 4.03 1.54 21.80
C GLY A 239 3.98 1.33 23.34
N ARG A 240 5.03 0.72 23.87
CA ARG A 240 5.11 0.37 25.30
C ARG A 240 5.11 1.57 26.25
N GLU A 241 5.68 2.69 25.80
CA GLU A 241 5.85 3.90 26.62
C GLU A 241 4.51 4.59 26.99
N SER A 242 3.48 4.37 26.16
CA SER A 242 2.14 4.96 26.36
C SER A 242 1.25 4.16 27.31
N ILE A 243 1.71 3.02 27.80
CA ILE A 243 0.94 2.05 28.55
C ILE A 243 1.46 1.95 29.99
N LYS A 244 0.57 2.11 30.97
CA LYS A 244 0.94 2.08 32.38
C LYS A 244 0.60 0.72 32.97
N ASN A 245 1.57 0.10 33.67
CA ASN A 245 1.30 -1.09 34.47
C ASN A 245 0.48 -0.67 35.70
N VAL A 246 -0.58 -1.40 36.01
CA VAL A 246 -1.41 -1.22 37.21
C VAL A 246 -1.06 -2.28 38.25
N ASP A 247 -1.00 -3.53 37.84
CA ASP A 247 -0.62 -4.68 38.67
C ASP A 247 -0.08 -5.84 37.80
N ASP A 248 0.10 -7.03 38.36
CA ASP A 248 0.63 -8.22 37.68
C ASP A 248 -0.27 -8.74 36.53
N THR A 249 -1.50 -8.24 36.42
CA THR A 249 -2.54 -8.74 35.50
C THR A 249 -3.05 -7.67 34.55
N TRP A 250 -3.11 -6.41 35.01
CA TRP A 250 -3.80 -5.33 34.31
C TRP A 250 -2.89 -4.14 33.99
N TYR A 251 -3.17 -3.54 32.85
CA TYR A 251 -2.52 -2.35 32.32
C TYR A 251 -3.56 -1.27 32.05
N SER A 252 -3.23 -0.01 32.34
CA SER A 252 -4.04 1.15 31.99
C SER A 252 -3.61 1.74 30.67
N VAL A 253 -4.57 1.92 29.77
CA VAL A 253 -4.35 2.41 28.40
C VAL A 253 -5.35 3.51 28.08
N ILE A 254 -4.90 4.61 27.50
CA ILE A 254 -5.79 5.61 26.88
C ILE A 254 -5.86 5.31 25.39
N TYR A 255 -7.04 4.89 24.91
CA TYR A 255 -7.23 4.48 23.52
C TYR A 255 -8.35 5.28 22.85
N PRO A 256 -8.10 5.93 21.70
CA PRO A 256 -9.12 6.70 21.00
C PRO A 256 -10.11 5.76 20.29
N LEU A 257 -11.36 5.75 20.75
CA LEU A 257 -12.44 4.93 20.20
C LEU A 257 -13.60 5.80 19.73
N ASN A 258 -14.30 5.34 18.71
CA ASN A 258 -15.56 5.94 18.31
C ASN A 258 -16.65 5.59 19.34
N ASP A 259 -17.48 6.56 19.72
CA ASP A 259 -18.63 6.30 20.60
C ASP A 259 -19.85 5.84 19.76
N ASN A 260 -19.68 4.71 19.08
CA ASN A 260 -20.68 4.08 18.22
C ASN A 260 -20.37 2.59 18.03
N VAL A 261 -21.20 1.90 17.25
CA VAL A 261 -21.10 0.46 16.96
C VAL A 261 -19.68 0.03 16.51
N LEU A 262 -18.92 0.87 15.78
CA LEU A 262 -17.56 0.52 15.34
C LEU A 262 -16.59 0.42 16.54
N GLY A 263 -16.64 1.40 17.45
CA GLY A 263 -15.82 1.38 18.66
C GLY A 263 -16.22 0.26 19.62
N TYR A 264 -17.54 0.03 19.77
CA TYR A 264 -18.05 -1.05 20.63
C TYR A 264 -17.66 -2.43 20.11
N ASN A 265 -17.74 -2.67 18.80
CA ASN A 265 -17.27 -3.92 18.18
C ASN A 265 -15.76 -4.12 18.36
N THR A 266 -14.99 -3.03 18.35
CA THR A 266 -13.54 -3.10 18.66
C THR A 266 -13.33 -3.62 20.09
N LEU A 267 -14.07 -3.10 21.07
CA LEU A 267 -14.00 -3.57 22.47
C LEU A 267 -14.44 -5.02 22.58
N LEU A 268 -15.56 -5.39 21.95
CA LEU A 268 -16.09 -6.77 21.96
C LEU A 268 -15.07 -7.78 21.38
N SER A 269 -14.22 -7.37 20.44
CA SER A 269 -13.19 -8.25 19.89
C SER A 269 -12.15 -8.72 20.92
N TYR A 270 -12.02 -8.00 22.02
CA TYR A 270 -11.15 -8.37 23.15
C TYR A 270 -11.90 -9.17 24.24
N GLY A 271 -13.23 -9.30 24.13
CA GLY A 271 -14.07 -10.00 25.10
C GLY A 271 -13.96 -9.43 26.51
N LYS A 272 -13.86 -10.30 27.51
CA LYS A 272 -13.74 -9.94 28.93
C LYS A 272 -12.35 -9.45 29.37
N PHE A 273 -11.42 -9.35 28.45
CA PHE A 273 -10.04 -9.00 28.76
C PHE A 273 -9.76 -7.49 28.67
N VAL A 274 -10.77 -6.70 28.33
CA VAL A 274 -10.69 -5.23 28.31
C VAL A 274 -11.94 -4.68 29.01
N GLU A 275 -11.69 -3.76 29.95
CA GLU A 275 -12.72 -3.05 30.69
C GLU A 275 -12.62 -1.54 30.41
N VAL A 276 -13.76 -0.89 30.22
CA VAL A 276 -13.84 0.56 30.04
C VAL A 276 -13.96 1.24 31.41
N VAL A 277 -12.99 2.08 31.75
CA VAL A 277 -12.94 2.80 33.03
C VAL A 277 -13.53 4.21 32.92
N SER A 278 -13.26 4.89 31.82
CA SER A 278 -13.78 6.24 31.58
C SER A 278 -13.81 6.57 30.08
N PRO A 279 -14.64 7.52 29.65
CA PRO A 279 -15.58 8.32 30.41
C PRO A 279 -16.90 7.56 30.70
N THR A 280 -17.63 7.97 31.72
CA THR A 280 -18.93 7.35 32.14
C THR A 280 -19.95 7.36 31.00
N SER A 281 -19.96 8.40 30.17
CA SER A 281 -20.87 8.48 29.01
C SER A 281 -20.63 7.30 28.04
N TYR A 282 -19.36 6.99 27.74
CA TYR A 282 -19.01 5.87 26.89
C TYR A 282 -19.42 4.53 27.50
N ILE A 283 -19.17 4.35 28.82
CA ILE A 283 -19.60 3.13 29.56
C ILE A 283 -21.12 2.92 29.42
N ASN A 284 -21.90 3.98 29.63
CA ASN A 284 -23.37 3.92 29.54
C ASN A 284 -23.85 3.53 28.14
N ASN A 285 -23.23 4.11 27.09
CA ASN A 285 -23.59 3.82 25.71
C ASN A 285 -23.20 2.39 25.34
N PHE A 286 -21.98 1.97 25.73
CA PHE A 286 -21.50 0.62 25.50
C PHE A 286 -22.33 -0.44 26.23
N THR A 287 -22.75 -0.17 27.48
CA THR A 287 -23.62 -1.06 28.27
C THR A 287 -24.96 -1.25 27.57
N LYS A 288 -25.57 -0.18 27.04
CA LYS A 288 -26.82 -0.29 26.26
C LYS A 288 -26.63 -1.22 25.04
N TYR A 289 -25.51 -1.07 24.33
CA TYR A 289 -25.20 -1.93 23.21
C TYR A 289 -25.00 -3.41 23.62
N LEU A 290 -24.39 -3.66 24.77
CA LEU A 290 -24.27 -5.01 25.33
C LEU A 290 -25.65 -5.60 25.70
N ASP A 291 -26.57 -4.80 26.23
CA ASP A 291 -27.92 -5.24 26.50
C ASP A 291 -28.69 -5.58 25.21
N GLU A 292 -28.54 -4.81 24.18
CA GLU A 292 -29.11 -5.14 22.85
C GLU A 292 -28.61 -6.53 22.36
N ILE A 293 -27.29 -6.77 22.45
CA ILE A 293 -26.72 -8.08 22.09
C ILE A 293 -27.28 -9.19 22.98
N ARG A 294 -27.31 -9.00 24.31
CA ARG A 294 -27.86 -9.97 25.26
C ARG A 294 -29.30 -10.34 24.92
N ASN A 295 -30.12 -9.37 24.56
CA ASN A 295 -31.52 -9.59 24.23
C ASN A 295 -31.72 -10.45 22.96
N LEU A 296 -30.74 -10.52 22.04
CA LEU A 296 -30.79 -11.43 20.89
C LEU A 296 -30.74 -12.90 21.32
N TYR A 297 -30.10 -13.21 22.45
CA TYR A 297 -29.92 -14.57 22.98
C TYR A 297 -30.86 -14.90 24.15
N SER A 298 -31.69 -13.97 24.57
CA SER A 298 -32.64 -14.14 25.69
C SER A 298 -34.05 -14.54 25.20
N LYS A 299 -34.15 -15.24 24.05
CA LYS A 299 -35.43 -15.74 23.50
C LYS A 299 -35.83 -17.04 24.15
#